data_5ae0baea1d5e81835e0c2c9f7f099c60
#
_entry.id   5ae0baea1d5e81835e0c2c9f7f099c60
#
_cell.length_a   1.000
_cell.length_b   1.000
_cell.length_c   1.000
_cell.angle_alpha   90.00
_cell.angle_beta   90.00
_cell.angle_gamma   90.00
#
_symmetry.space_group_name_H-M   'P 1'
#
loop_
_entity.id
_entity.type
_entity.pdbx_description
1 polymer ?
#
loop_
_entity_poly.entity_id
_entity_poly.type
_entity_poly.pdbx_seq_one_letter_code
_entity_poly.pdbx_strand_id
1 'polypeptide(L)'
;PGGKLEAQLNRNMKVMDTVKPIGITESAPGVYILDMGQNMVGWLRMKVKGQSGDTLKLRFAELLQKDGSIYTANLRTAHSADTYILKGNSMEEWQPTFTYHGFRFVELMGFREKPSLSDFEGQVIYDEMETTGNLETSDPMINRIYKNAYWGIRGNYRGMPTDCPQRDERMGWLGDRAVGSQGESYIFNNHLLYAKWLDDIEQAQKENGVVPDVAPNYWDCLLYTSPSPRDRSLSR
;
A
#
# COMPACT_ATOMS: atom_id res chain seq x y z
N PRO A 1 12.14 9.81 -28.34
CA PRO A 1 11.43 11.08 -28.31
C PRO A 1 10.83 11.22 -26.91
N GLY A 2 11.34 12.15 -26.11
CA GLY A 2 10.79 12.44 -24.78
C GLY A 2 9.43 13.11 -24.91
N GLY A 3 8.51 12.79 -24.01
CA GLY A 3 7.25 13.52 -23.86
C GLY A 3 7.48 14.96 -23.41
N LYS A 4 6.41 15.73 -23.35
CA LYS A 4 6.43 17.08 -22.77
C LYS A 4 6.64 16.97 -21.26
N LEU A 5 7.56 17.75 -20.70
CA LEU A 5 7.74 17.86 -19.26
C LEU A 5 6.70 18.85 -18.70
N GLU A 6 5.94 18.39 -17.73
CA GLU A 6 4.93 19.18 -17.02
C GLU A 6 5.17 19.12 -15.51
N ALA A 7 4.69 20.13 -14.79
CA ALA A 7 4.74 20.11 -13.34
C ALA A 7 3.76 19.07 -12.78
N GLN A 8 4.19 18.33 -11.76
CA GLN A 8 3.33 17.39 -11.07
C GLN A 8 2.20 18.15 -10.35
N LEU A 9 0.96 17.74 -10.59
CA LEU A 9 -0.21 18.39 -10.01
C LEU A 9 -0.46 17.92 -8.56
N ASN A 10 -0.40 16.61 -8.32
CA ASN A 10 -0.57 16.04 -6.98
C ASN A 10 0.69 16.19 -6.11
N ARG A 11 0.51 16.04 -4.81
CA ARG A 11 1.60 16.05 -3.83
C ARG A 11 2.47 14.78 -3.95
N ASN A 12 3.71 14.87 -3.48
CA ASN A 12 4.63 13.73 -3.47
C ASN A 12 4.22 12.67 -2.43
N MET A 13 4.50 11.41 -2.74
CA MET A 13 4.45 10.35 -1.74
C MET A 13 5.54 10.59 -0.68
N LYS A 14 5.15 10.48 0.59
CA LYS A 14 6.03 10.68 1.75
C LYS A 14 5.73 9.65 2.84
N VAL A 15 6.65 9.50 3.77
CA VAL A 15 6.37 8.89 5.06
C VAL A 15 5.47 9.85 5.85
N MET A 16 4.22 9.49 6.00
CA MET A 16 3.19 10.35 6.62
C MET A 16 2.91 9.98 8.07
N ASP A 17 3.26 8.75 8.47
CA ASP A 17 3.01 8.22 9.81
C ASP A 17 3.99 7.09 10.12
N THR A 18 4.13 6.72 11.38
CA THR A 18 4.95 5.60 11.82
C THR A 18 4.18 4.66 12.74
N VAL A 19 4.47 3.37 12.64
CA VAL A 19 3.87 2.32 13.47
C VAL A 19 4.98 1.55 14.17
N LYS A 20 4.89 1.43 15.48
CA LYS A 20 5.78 0.56 16.26
C LYS A 20 5.24 -0.86 16.28
N PRO A 21 6.07 -1.87 16.11
CA PRO A 21 5.64 -3.26 16.24
C PRO A 21 5.23 -3.57 17.68
N ILE A 22 4.26 -4.47 17.83
CA ILE A 22 3.71 -4.86 19.13
C ILE A 22 4.17 -6.24 19.61
N GLY A 23 4.75 -7.04 18.72
CA GLY A 23 5.19 -8.40 19.04
C GLY A 23 6.21 -8.95 18.06
N ILE A 24 7.04 -9.86 18.53
CA ILE A 24 7.96 -10.67 17.73
C ILE A 24 7.98 -12.09 18.25
N THR A 25 7.68 -13.05 17.39
CA THR A 25 7.65 -14.49 17.70
C THR A 25 8.57 -15.25 16.77
N GLU A 26 9.15 -16.33 17.24
CA GLU A 26 9.91 -17.25 16.38
C GLU A 26 8.97 -18.34 15.86
N SER A 27 8.79 -18.39 14.56
CA SER A 27 7.90 -19.37 13.88
C SER A 27 8.64 -20.65 13.47
N ALA A 28 9.93 -20.55 13.22
CA ALA A 28 10.86 -21.65 12.97
C ALA A 28 12.26 -21.22 13.39
N PRO A 29 13.22 -22.14 13.59
CA PRO A 29 14.58 -21.78 13.99
C PRO A 29 15.19 -20.69 13.11
N GLY A 30 15.50 -19.53 13.71
CA GLY A 30 16.06 -18.37 13.01
C GLY A 30 15.08 -17.60 12.09
N VAL A 31 13.79 -17.91 12.14
CA VAL A 31 12.72 -17.20 11.40
C VAL A 31 11.79 -16.51 12.38
N TYR A 32 11.72 -15.21 12.31
CA TYR A 32 10.93 -14.41 13.23
C TYR A 32 9.76 -13.74 12.51
N ILE A 33 8.62 -13.66 13.19
CA ILE A 33 7.43 -12.93 12.72
C ILE A 33 7.24 -11.70 13.58
N LEU A 34 7.34 -10.56 12.96
CA LEU A 34 7.08 -9.25 13.54
C LEU A 34 5.61 -8.88 13.31
N ASP A 35 4.87 -8.57 14.38
CA ASP A 35 3.49 -8.05 14.30
C ASP A 35 3.48 -6.54 14.49
N MET A 36 3.04 -5.81 13.48
CA MET A 36 2.88 -4.36 13.54
C MET A 36 1.62 -3.93 14.31
N GLY A 37 0.72 -4.85 14.65
CA GLY A 37 -0.55 -4.56 15.32
C GLY A 37 -1.59 -3.84 14.44
N GLN A 38 -1.18 -3.34 13.29
CA GLN A 38 -2.02 -2.62 12.33
C GLN A 38 -1.66 -3.06 10.90
N ASN A 39 -2.68 -3.39 10.10
CA ASN A 39 -2.47 -3.54 8.66
C ASN A 39 -2.21 -2.16 8.05
N MET A 40 -1.05 -1.99 7.43
CA MET A 40 -0.55 -0.71 6.94
C MET A 40 0.02 -0.85 5.53
N VAL A 41 0.27 0.28 4.89
CA VAL A 41 0.95 0.33 3.60
C VAL A 41 2.17 1.21 3.69
N GLY A 42 3.31 0.65 3.29
CA GLY A 42 4.60 1.32 3.38
C GLY A 42 5.76 0.35 3.37
N TRP A 43 6.76 0.62 4.15
CA TRP A 43 7.93 -0.26 4.33
C TRP A 43 8.38 -0.34 5.79
N LEU A 44 9.34 -1.22 6.05
CA LEU A 44 9.97 -1.36 7.36
C LEU A 44 11.32 -0.63 7.36
N ARG A 45 11.52 0.26 8.33
CA ARG A 45 12.83 0.79 8.70
C ARG A 45 13.41 -0.10 9.79
N MET A 46 14.68 -0.46 9.68
CA MET A 46 15.34 -1.31 10.66
C MET A 46 16.71 -0.78 11.07
N LYS A 47 17.10 -1.09 12.30
CA LYS A 47 18.45 -0.98 12.81
C LYS A 47 19.02 -2.38 13.00
N VAL A 48 20.19 -2.64 12.48
CA VAL A 48 20.78 -3.98 12.49
C VAL A 48 22.28 -3.94 12.61
N LYS A 49 22.83 -4.96 13.30
CA LYS A 49 24.26 -5.20 13.38
C LYS A 49 24.57 -6.64 12.96
N GLY A 50 25.58 -6.83 12.15
CA GLY A 50 26.03 -8.14 11.70
C GLY A 50 27.38 -8.05 11.00
N GLN A 51 27.77 -9.12 10.33
CA GLN A 51 29.03 -9.17 9.57
C GLN A 51 28.80 -8.72 8.13
N SER A 52 29.84 -8.25 7.49
CA SER A 52 29.80 -7.92 6.06
C SER A 52 29.39 -9.15 5.23
N GLY A 53 28.41 -8.96 4.35
CA GLY A 53 27.84 -10.02 3.53
C GLY A 53 26.68 -10.78 4.15
N ASP A 54 26.38 -10.59 5.45
CA ASP A 54 25.16 -11.15 6.03
C ASP A 54 23.94 -10.62 5.25
N THR A 55 23.06 -11.54 4.87
CA THR A 55 21.90 -11.21 4.04
C THR A 55 20.63 -11.36 4.86
N LEU A 56 19.95 -10.27 5.06
CA LEU A 56 18.63 -10.23 5.70
C LEU A 56 17.54 -10.22 4.65
N LYS A 57 16.53 -11.04 4.86
CA LYS A 57 15.34 -11.08 4.00
C LYS A 57 14.10 -10.79 4.83
N LEU A 58 13.31 -9.85 4.35
CA LEU A 58 12.03 -9.45 4.92
C LEU A 58 10.93 -9.84 3.95
N ARG A 59 9.93 -10.58 4.41
CA ARG A 59 8.74 -10.91 3.60
C ARG A 59 7.50 -10.37 4.28
N PHE A 60 6.62 -9.76 3.52
CA PHE A 60 5.49 -9.00 4.03
C PHE A 60 4.17 -9.73 3.76
N ALA A 61 3.28 -9.73 4.76
CA ALA A 61 1.96 -10.33 4.64
C ALA A 61 0.93 -9.62 5.53
N GLU A 62 -0.34 -9.73 5.15
CA GLU A 62 -1.45 -9.16 5.92
C GLU A 62 -1.97 -10.12 7.00
N LEU A 63 -1.81 -11.40 6.79
CA LEU A 63 -2.38 -12.47 7.62
C LEU A 63 -1.32 -13.55 7.93
N LEU A 64 -1.59 -14.30 8.99
CA LEU A 64 -0.86 -15.51 9.33
C LEU A 64 -1.68 -16.76 9.03
N GLN A 65 -1.00 -17.85 8.77
CA GLN A 65 -1.57 -19.19 8.74
C GLN A 65 -1.79 -19.72 10.16
N LYS A 66 -2.47 -20.86 10.28
CA LYS A 66 -2.76 -21.48 11.60
C LYS A 66 -1.49 -21.91 12.37
N ASP A 67 -0.41 -22.21 11.64
CA ASP A 67 0.88 -22.59 12.19
C ASP A 67 1.77 -21.39 12.59
N GLY A 68 1.27 -20.17 12.40
CA GLY A 68 1.98 -18.92 12.70
C GLY A 68 2.90 -18.42 11.59
N SER A 69 3.03 -19.12 10.48
CA SER A 69 3.75 -18.62 9.29
C SER A 69 2.93 -17.57 8.54
N ILE A 70 3.59 -16.77 7.68
CA ILE A 70 2.90 -15.76 6.89
C ILE A 70 2.01 -16.41 5.81
N TYR A 71 0.82 -15.84 5.60
CA TYR A 71 -0.08 -16.20 4.51
C TYR A 71 0.19 -15.34 3.28
N THR A 72 0.56 -15.97 2.16
CA THR A 72 0.97 -15.28 0.93
C THR A 72 0.14 -15.62 -0.31
N ALA A 73 -0.83 -16.54 -0.20
CA ALA A 73 -1.64 -16.95 -1.37
C ALA A 73 -2.48 -15.78 -1.95
N ASN A 74 -2.86 -14.81 -1.11
CA ASN A 74 -3.59 -13.61 -1.53
C ASN A 74 -2.71 -12.60 -2.29
N LEU A 75 -1.39 -12.78 -2.30
CA LEU A 75 -0.46 -11.89 -2.99
C LEU A 75 -0.35 -12.20 -4.49
N ARG A 76 -0.94 -13.30 -4.95
CA ARG A 76 -0.84 -13.80 -6.34
C ARG A 76 0.63 -14.04 -6.72
N THR A 77 1.17 -13.35 -7.72
CA THR A 77 2.56 -13.46 -8.17
C THR A 77 3.51 -12.47 -7.51
N ALA A 78 3.00 -11.54 -6.68
CA ALA A 78 3.84 -10.57 -5.99
C ALA A 78 4.75 -11.23 -4.96
N HIS A 79 6.05 -11.00 -5.07
CA HIS A 79 7.03 -11.54 -4.10
C HIS A 79 6.94 -10.89 -2.72
N SER A 80 6.52 -9.62 -2.64
CA SER A 80 6.35 -8.83 -1.40
C SER A 80 7.51 -9.04 -0.41
N ALA A 81 8.72 -8.77 -0.86
CA ALA A 81 9.94 -9.03 -0.09
C ALA A 81 11.02 -7.99 -0.38
N ASP A 82 11.79 -7.66 0.67
CA ASP A 82 12.99 -6.85 0.58
C ASP A 82 14.20 -7.68 1.02
N THR A 83 15.36 -7.37 0.46
CA THR A 83 16.63 -8.00 0.82
C THR A 83 17.67 -6.94 1.09
N TYR A 84 18.35 -7.07 2.23
CA TYR A 84 19.45 -6.18 2.61
C TYR A 84 20.72 -6.98 2.92
N ILE A 85 21.83 -6.57 2.31
CA ILE A 85 23.15 -7.16 2.55
C ILE A 85 23.94 -6.18 3.40
N LEU A 86 24.36 -6.63 4.59
CA LEU A 86 25.08 -5.81 5.55
C LEU A 86 26.48 -5.45 5.05
N LYS A 87 26.88 -4.22 5.33
CA LYS A 87 28.28 -3.75 5.16
C LYS A 87 29.17 -4.33 6.24
N GLY A 88 28.61 -4.54 7.45
CA GLY A 88 29.30 -5.02 8.64
C GLY A 88 30.03 -3.93 9.41
N ASN A 89 30.56 -4.31 10.59
CA ASN A 89 31.42 -3.49 11.46
C ASN A 89 30.73 -2.44 12.35
N SER A 90 29.46 -2.06 12.10
CA SER A 90 28.74 -1.08 12.92
C SER A 90 27.25 -1.38 12.97
N MET A 91 26.53 -0.59 13.76
CA MET A 91 25.06 -0.53 13.67
C MET A 91 24.68 0.15 12.35
N GLU A 92 23.89 -0.52 11.55
CA GLU A 92 23.37 -0.02 10.27
C GLU A 92 21.89 0.32 10.41
N GLU A 93 21.50 1.43 9.82
CA GLU A 93 20.10 1.82 9.70
C GLU A 93 19.72 1.76 8.23
N TRP A 94 18.64 1.05 7.92
CA TRP A 94 18.23 0.84 6.56
C TRP A 94 16.70 0.85 6.39
N GLN A 95 16.28 1.33 5.25
CA GLN A 95 14.93 1.24 4.70
C GLN A 95 15.02 1.17 3.17
N PRO A 96 14.07 0.54 2.48
CA PRO A 96 14.02 0.55 1.02
C PRO A 96 13.63 1.94 0.48
N THR A 97 13.79 2.11 -0.82
CA THR A 97 13.32 3.26 -1.59
C THR A 97 12.62 2.77 -2.86
N PHE A 98 11.65 3.54 -3.37
CA PHE A 98 10.92 3.26 -4.61
C PHE A 98 10.14 1.93 -4.62
N THR A 99 9.75 1.44 -3.45
CA THR A 99 8.89 0.29 -3.25
C THR A 99 7.90 0.55 -2.14
N TYR A 100 6.90 -0.31 -1.97
CA TYR A 100 6.02 -0.35 -0.81
C TYR A 100 5.32 -1.71 -0.74
N HIS A 101 4.84 -2.05 0.45
CA HIS A 101 4.12 -3.28 0.74
C HIS A 101 2.84 -2.98 1.53
N GLY A 102 1.82 -3.81 1.34
CA GLY A 102 0.65 -3.86 2.21
C GLY A 102 0.82 -5.00 3.21
N PHE A 103 0.88 -4.72 4.52
CA PHE A 103 1.22 -5.73 5.51
C PHE A 103 0.80 -5.36 6.93
N ARG A 104 0.61 -6.38 7.75
CA ARG A 104 0.62 -6.32 9.20
C ARG A 104 1.78 -7.11 9.77
N PHE A 105 2.16 -8.20 9.11
CA PHE A 105 3.21 -9.11 9.57
C PHE A 105 4.43 -9.05 8.67
N VAL A 106 5.61 -9.14 9.27
CA VAL A 106 6.87 -9.24 8.53
C VAL A 106 7.63 -10.47 9.00
N GLU A 107 7.92 -11.37 8.07
CA GLU A 107 8.80 -12.50 8.31
C GLU A 107 10.25 -12.05 8.13
N LEU A 108 11.06 -12.24 9.17
CA LEU A 108 12.44 -11.80 9.26
C LEU A 108 13.36 -13.03 9.24
N MET A 109 14.30 -13.07 8.30
CA MET A 109 15.26 -14.15 8.13
C MET A 109 16.67 -13.61 7.98
N GLY A 110 17.67 -14.45 8.37
CA GLY A 110 19.08 -14.11 8.24
C GLY A 110 19.67 -13.37 9.44
N PHE A 111 18.89 -13.13 10.49
CA PHE A 111 19.38 -12.55 11.74
C PHE A 111 20.18 -13.59 12.54
N ARG A 112 21.36 -13.22 13.01
CA ARG A 112 22.23 -14.11 13.82
C ARG A 112 21.68 -14.34 15.23
N GLU A 113 20.98 -13.36 15.76
CA GLU A 113 20.33 -13.37 17.06
C GLU A 113 18.91 -12.87 16.92
N LYS A 114 18.05 -13.17 17.89
CA LYS A 114 16.67 -12.66 17.91
C LYS A 114 16.70 -11.14 17.96
N PRO A 115 16.14 -10.45 16.96
CA PRO A 115 16.10 -9.00 16.93
C PRO A 115 15.15 -8.45 17.99
N SER A 116 15.36 -7.19 18.41
CA SER A 116 14.50 -6.47 19.35
C SER A 116 13.37 -5.74 18.62
N LEU A 117 12.21 -5.60 19.28
CA LEU A 117 11.12 -4.76 18.75
C LEU A 117 11.56 -3.32 18.47
N SER A 118 12.46 -2.78 19.30
CA SER A 118 12.99 -1.42 19.15
C SER A 118 13.83 -1.21 17.89
N ASP A 119 14.26 -2.30 17.27
CA ASP A 119 15.06 -2.24 16.05
C ASP A 119 14.23 -1.95 14.80
N PHE A 120 12.89 -1.97 14.91
CA PHE A 120 11.99 -1.83 13.79
C PHE A 120 10.98 -0.71 13.94
N GLU A 121 10.65 -0.10 12.81
CA GLU A 121 9.61 0.90 12.68
C GLU A 121 8.93 0.76 11.31
N GLY A 122 7.61 0.57 11.31
CA GLY A 122 6.81 0.64 10.10
C GLY A 122 6.62 2.09 9.69
N GLN A 123 6.98 2.42 8.46
CA GLN A 123 6.80 3.74 7.89
C GLN A 123 5.63 3.72 6.92
N VAL A 124 4.56 4.44 7.27
CA VAL A 124 3.32 4.53 6.48
C VAL A 124 3.50 5.55 5.38
N ILE A 125 3.31 5.12 4.13
CA ILE A 125 3.61 5.94 2.96
C ILE A 125 2.33 6.12 2.14
N TYR A 126 2.04 7.35 1.78
CA TYR A 126 1.00 7.71 0.82
C TYR A 126 1.22 9.15 0.31
N ASP A 127 0.43 9.59 -0.67
CA ASP A 127 0.50 10.95 -1.17
C ASP A 127 0.23 11.95 -0.03
N GLU A 128 1.12 12.93 0.10
CA GLU A 128 0.97 13.96 1.13
C GLU A 128 -0.38 14.67 1.00
N MET A 129 -1.23 14.51 1.99
CA MET A 129 -2.52 15.17 2.07
C MET A 129 -2.97 15.34 3.51
N GLU A 130 -3.78 16.36 3.72
CA GLU A 130 -4.37 16.66 5.01
C GLU A 130 -5.56 15.75 5.28
N THR A 131 -5.68 15.27 6.52
CA THR A 131 -6.91 14.65 7.01
C THR A 131 -7.84 15.77 7.48
N THR A 132 -8.95 15.97 6.80
CA THR A 132 -9.89 17.07 7.03
C THR A 132 -11.16 16.64 7.76
N GLY A 133 -11.44 15.35 7.75
CA GLY A 133 -12.62 14.77 8.39
C GLY A 133 -12.29 13.80 9.51
N ASN A 134 -13.11 13.81 10.53
CA ASN A 134 -13.08 12.83 11.61
C ASN A 134 -14.51 12.46 12.01
N LEU A 135 -14.72 11.18 12.31
CA LEU A 135 -15.99 10.68 12.84
C LEU A 135 -15.75 9.97 14.16
N GLU A 136 -16.42 10.42 15.19
CA GLU A 136 -16.47 9.75 16.49
C GLU A 136 -17.91 9.67 16.96
N THR A 137 -18.33 8.49 17.39
CA THR A 137 -19.68 8.20 17.86
C THR A 137 -19.62 7.47 19.19
N SER A 138 -20.77 7.34 19.88
CA SER A 138 -20.88 6.51 21.09
C SER A 138 -20.80 4.99 20.80
N ASP A 139 -20.93 4.58 19.54
CA ASP A 139 -20.85 3.17 19.14
C ASP A 139 -19.42 2.80 18.72
N PRO A 140 -18.72 1.93 19.49
CA PRO A 140 -17.36 1.53 19.18
C PRO A 140 -17.23 0.74 17.87
N MET A 141 -18.30 0.10 17.41
CA MET A 141 -18.32 -0.64 16.13
C MET A 141 -18.25 0.35 14.95
N ILE A 142 -19.06 1.40 14.99
CA ILE A 142 -19.02 2.47 13.95
C ILE A 142 -17.66 3.14 13.92
N ASN A 143 -17.08 3.47 15.08
CA ASN A 143 -15.75 4.04 15.18
C ASN A 143 -14.67 3.09 14.59
N ARG A 144 -14.83 1.79 14.79
CA ARG A 144 -13.92 0.79 14.21
C ARG A 144 -14.06 0.68 12.69
N ILE A 145 -15.27 0.74 12.16
CA ILE A 145 -15.54 0.76 10.72
C ILE A 145 -14.88 1.99 10.09
N TYR A 146 -15.06 3.17 10.69
CA TYR A 146 -14.42 4.41 10.24
C TYR A 146 -12.89 4.28 10.22
N LYS A 147 -12.29 3.78 11.30
CA LYS A 147 -10.84 3.54 11.36
C LYS A 147 -10.34 2.59 10.27
N ASN A 148 -11.07 1.51 10.01
CA ASN A 148 -10.70 0.57 8.96
C ASN A 148 -10.77 1.23 7.57
N ALA A 149 -11.81 2.02 7.30
CA ALA A 149 -11.91 2.79 6.07
C ALA A 149 -10.76 3.80 5.92
N TYR A 150 -10.45 4.54 6.97
CA TYR A 150 -9.33 5.49 7.00
C TYR A 150 -7.99 4.84 6.61
N TRP A 151 -7.67 3.67 7.19
CA TRP A 151 -6.45 2.93 6.88
C TRP A 151 -6.45 2.36 5.46
N GLY A 152 -7.58 1.80 5.01
CA GLY A 152 -7.72 1.25 3.67
C GLY A 152 -7.60 2.30 2.57
N ILE A 153 -8.24 3.45 2.76
CA ILE A 153 -8.22 4.55 1.79
C ILE A 153 -6.81 5.09 1.61
N ARG A 154 -6.17 5.55 2.68
CA ARG A 154 -4.83 6.16 2.61
C ARG A 154 -3.77 5.18 2.09
N GLY A 155 -3.95 3.89 2.35
CA GLY A 155 -3.07 2.84 1.85
C GLY A 155 -3.09 2.70 0.33
N ASN A 156 -4.07 3.25 -0.36
CA ASN A 156 -4.26 3.17 -1.80
C ASN A 156 -4.04 4.50 -2.55
N TYR A 157 -3.47 5.52 -1.91
CA TYR A 157 -3.12 6.78 -2.55
C TYR A 157 -1.65 6.81 -2.97
N ARG A 158 -1.41 6.68 -4.28
CA ARG A 158 -0.06 6.51 -4.89
C ARG A 158 0.09 7.27 -6.21
N GLY A 159 -0.18 8.59 -6.20
CA GLY A 159 -0.25 9.41 -7.42
C GLY A 159 -1.52 9.16 -8.22
N MET A 160 -2.26 8.16 -7.85
CA MET A 160 -3.61 7.79 -8.27
C MET A 160 -4.25 6.92 -7.17
N PRO A 161 -5.58 6.80 -7.11
CA PRO A 161 -6.21 5.83 -6.23
C PRO A 161 -6.06 4.42 -6.81
N THR A 162 -5.33 3.54 -6.09
CA THR A 162 -5.15 2.14 -6.49
C THR A 162 -6.23 1.25 -5.88
N ASP A 163 -6.49 0.09 -6.51
CA ASP A 163 -7.42 -0.93 -6.02
C ASP A 163 -6.89 -1.68 -4.80
N CYS A 164 -5.59 -1.95 -4.78
CA CYS A 164 -4.95 -2.75 -3.74
C CYS A 164 -3.48 -2.38 -3.54
N PRO A 165 -2.94 -2.52 -2.31
CA PRO A 165 -1.55 -2.19 -2.04
C PRO A 165 -0.61 -3.39 -1.99
N GLN A 166 -1.12 -4.64 -1.79
CA GLN A 166 -0.30 -5.79 -1.38
C GLN A 166 0.07 -6.76 -2.49
N ARG A 167 -0.72 -6.82 -3.57
CA ARG A 167 -0.58 -7.81 -4.64
C ARG A 167 -0.15 -7.20 -5.97
N ASP A 168 0.00 -8.02 -6.99
CA ASP A 168 0.46 -7.67 -8.34
C ASP A 168 -0.62 -7.03 -9.24
N GLU A 169 -1.40 -6.10 -8.73
CA GLU A 169 -2.43 -5.33 -9.45
C GLU A 169 -2.11 -3.84 -9.37
N ARG A 170 -2.47 -3.15 -8.29
CA ARG A 170 -2.11 -1.76 -7.99
C ARG A 170 -2.50 -0.78 -9.09
N MET A 171 -3.73 -0.89 -9.58
CA MET A 171 -4.24 -0.12 -10.70
C MET A 171 -5.31 0.87 -10.29
N GLY A 172 -5.46 1.93 -11.10
CA GLY A 172 -6.51 2.93 -10.95
C GLY A 172 -7.82 2.47 -11.60
N TRP A 173 -8.51 1.51 -10.99
CA TRP A 173 -9.83 1.06 -11.44
C TRP A 173 -10.88 2.12 -11.22
N LEU A 174 -11.54 2.54 -12.31
CA LEU A 174 -12.56 3.61 -12.26
C LEU A 174 -13.77 3.17 -11.45
N GLY A 175 -14.25 1.96 -11.66
CA GLY A 175 -15.42 1.42 -10.97
C GLY A 175 -15.26 1.38 -9.46
N ASP A 176 -14.11 0.93 -8.98
CA ASP A 176 -13.78 0.85 -7.55
C ASP A 176 -13.89 2.23 -6.89
N ARG A 177 -13.39 3.27 -7.56
CA ARG A 177 -13.36 4.63 -7.00
C ARG A 177 -14.63 5.42 -7.22
N ALA A 178 -15.39 5.14 -8.27
CA ALA A 178 -16.67 5.80 -8.52
C ALA A 178 -17.63 5.67 -7.32
N VAL A 179 -17.58 4.54 -6.59
CA VAL A 179 -18.44 4.30 -5.42
C VAL A 179 -17.91 4.99 -4.17
N GLY A 180 -16.59 5.03 -3.98
CA GLY A 180 -15.96 5.47 -2.72
C GLY A 180 -15.55 6.93 -2.68
N SER A 181 -15.28 7.56 -3.82
CA SER A 181 -14.61 8.86 -3.94
C SER A 181 -15.24 9.99 -3.12
N GLN A 182 -16.58 10.04 -3.06
CA GLN A 182 -17.29 11.03 -2.28
C GLN A 182 -17.02 10.85 -0.77
N GLY A 183 -17.10 9.61 -0.27
CA GLY A 183 -16.83 9.28 1.12
C GLY A 183 -15.38 9.58 1.51
N GLU A 184 -14.43 9.30 0.62
CA GLU A 184 -13.01 9.59 0.80
C GLU A 184 -12.75 11.10 0.93
N SER A 185 -13.46 11.93 0.15
CA SER A 185 -13.33 13.38 0.16
C SER A 185 -13.87 14.05 1.44
N TYR A 186 -14.66 13.35 2.25
CA TYR A 186 -15.04 13.80 3.59
C TYR A 186 -13.93 13.56 4.62
N ILE A 187 -12.98 12.66 4.33
CA ILE A 187 -11.91 12.28 5.24
C ILE A 187 -10.60 13.00 4.90
N PHE A 188 -10.29 13.10 3.61
CA PHE A 188 -9.01 13.60 3.13
C PHE A 188 -9.18 14.78 2.17
N ASN A 189 -8.26 15.73 2.24
CA ASN A 189 -8.11 16.77 1.24
C ASN A 189 -7.43 16.21 -0.02
N ASN A 190 -8.17 15.41 -0.77
CA ASN A 190 -7.66 14.60 -1.89
C ASN A 190 -7.88 15.24 -3.27
N HIS A 191 -8.28 16.51 -3.33
CA HIS A 191 -8.68 17.19 -4.57
C HIS A 191 -7.55 17.19 -5.63
N LEU A 192 -6.28 17.39 -5.22
CA LEU A 192 -5.15 17.39 -6.16
C LEU A 192 -4.87 15.99 -6.73
N LEU A 193 -5.04 14.95 -5.91
CA LEU A 193 -4.91 13.57 -6.36
C LEU A 193 -5.97 13.23 -7.41
N TYR A 194 -7.21 13.57 -7.13
CA TYR A 194 -8.31 13.32 -8.07
C TYR A 194 -8.24 14.19 -9.32
N ALA A 195 -7.81 15.46 -9.22
CA ALA A 195 -7.58 16.30 -10.39
C ALA A 195 -6.53 15.68 -11.31
N LYS A 196 -5.39 15.27 -10.75
CA LYS A 196 -4.35 14.56 -11.53
C LYS A 196 -4.88 13.28 -12.15
N TRP A 197 -5.65 12.48 -11.40
CA TRP A 197 -6.20 11.24 -11.93
C TRP A 197 -7.27 11.46 -13.01
N LEU A 198 -8.02 12.56 -12.96
CA LEU A 198 -8.91 12.96 -14.06
C LEU A 198 -8.12 13.29 -15.33
N ASP A 199 -6.96 13.93 -15.22
CA ASP A 199 -6.06 14.14 -16.36
C ASP A 199 -5.55 12.79 -16.92
N ASP A 200 -5.23 11.81 -16.07
CA ASP A 200 -4.86 10.46 -16.51
C ASP A 200 -6.02 9.77 -17.24
N ILE A 201 -7.24 9.96 -16.79
CA ILE A 201 -8.45 9.40 -17.42
C ILE A 201 -8.68 10.05 -18.79
N GLU A 202 -8.54 11.37 -18.88
CA GLU A 202 -8.65 12.10 -20.16
C GLU A 202 -7.58 11.63 -21.16
N GLN A 203 -6.32 11.49 -20.71
CA GLN A 203 -5.23 10.99 -21.55
C GLN A 203 -5.40 9.53 -21.98
N ALA A 204 -6.11 8.74 -21.18
CA ALA A 204 -6.40 7.33 -21.49
C ALA A 204 -7.64 7.18 -22.41
N GLN A 205 -8.43 8.24 -22.61
CA GLN A 205 -9.61 8.21 -23.46
C GLN A 205 -9.23 7.93 -24.91
N LYS A 206 -9.96 7.02 -25.57
CA LYS A 206 -9.73 6.65 -26.97
C LYS A 206 -10.32 7.69 -27.92
N GLU A 207 -9.84 7.69 -29.17
CA GLU A 207 -10.35 8.59 -30.23
C GLU A 207 -11.88 8.51 -30.44
N ASN A 208 -12.46 7.34 -30.19
CA ASN A 208 -13.92 7.15 -30.27
C ASN A 208 -14.67 7.60 -29.01
N GLY A 209 -13.99 8.24 -28.04
CA GLY A 209 -14.57 8.75 -26.81
C GLY A 209 -14.71 7.71 -25.68
N VAL A 210 -14.35 6.45 -25.89
CA VAL A 210 -14.42 5.41 -24.86
C VAL A 210 -13.34 5.63 -23.81
N VAL A 211 -13.76 5.61 -22.54
CA VAL A 211 -12.87 5.64 -21.38
C VAL A 211 -12.58 4.21 -20.95
N PRO A 212 -11.32 3.82 -20.75
CA PRO A 212 -10.96 2.48 -20.28
C PRO A 212 -11.38 2.28 -18.82
N ASP A 213 -11.45 1.02 -18.37
CA ASP A 213 -11.79 0.70 -16.98
C ASP A 213 -10.70 1.09 -15.98
N VAL A 214 -9.48 1.27 -16.47
CA VAL A 214 -8.27 1.58 -15.67
C VAL A 214 -7.57 2.82 -16.22
N ALA A 215 -7.19 3.75 -15.38
CA ALA A 215 -6.37 4.90 -15.74
C ALA A 215 -5.26 5.14 -14.72
N PRO A 216 -3.99 5.34 -15.14
CA PRO A 216 -3.48 5.21 -16.50
C PRO A 216 -3.74 3.84 -17.10
N ASN A 217 -3.96 3.80 -18.43
CA ASN A 217 -4.21 2.53 -19.11
C ASN A 217 -2.91 1.76 -19.32
N TYR A 218 -2.77 0.68 -18.58
CA TYR A 218 -1.58 -0.18 -18.58
C TYR A 218 -1.64 -1.30 -19.62
N TRP A 219 -2.84 -1.70 -19.95
CA TRP A 219 -3.12 -2.73 -20.94
C TRP A 219 -4.01 -2.15 -22.03
N ASP A 220 -3.70 -2.45 -23.28
CA ASP A 220 -4.68 -2.33 -24.36
C ASP A 220 -5.86 -3.30 -24.18
N CYS A 221 -6.28 -3.48 -22.93
CA CYS A 221 -7.39 -4.35 -22.60
C CYS A 221 -8.69 -3.69 -23.07
N LEU A 222 -9.11 -4.17 -24.20
CA LEU A 222 -10.32 -3.80 -24.93
C LEU A 222 -11.57 -4.47 -24.31
N LEU A 223 -11.70 -4.59 -23.02
CA LEU A 223 -12.85 -5.30 -22.48
C LEU A 223 -13.47 -4.57 -21.30
N TYR A 224 -14.67 -4.14 -21.57
CA TYR A 224 -15.67 -3.60 -20.67
C TYR A 224 -15.53 -2.13 -20.31
N THR A 225 -16.33 -1.31 -20.98
CA THR A 225 -16.95 -0.16 -20.34
C THR A 225 -17.69 -0.68 -19.12
N SER A 226 -17.31 -0.18 -17.93
CA SER A 226 -18.12 -0.44 -16.73
C SER A 226 -19.55 -0.05 -17.07
N PRO A 227 -20.53 -0.97 -17.04
CA PRO A 227 -21.88 -0.62 -17.48
C PRO A 227 -22.37 0.53 -16.62
N SER A 228 -22.73 1.62 -17.28
CA SER A 228 -23.38 2.74 -16.62
C SER A 228 -24.58 2.21 -15.81
N PRO A 229 -24.91 2.78 -14.65
CA PRO A 229 -26.16 2.44 -13.95
C PRO A 229 -27.39 2.46 -14.86
N ARG A 230 -27.35 3.22 -15.98
CA ARG A 230 -28.37 3.22 -17.02
C ARG A 230 -28.38 1.93 -17.86
N ASP A 231 -27.21 1.34 -18.12
CA ASP A 231 -27.10 0.12 -18.94
C ASP A 231 -27.63 -1.12 -18.21
N ARG A 232 -27.57 -1.12 -16.86
CA ARG A 232 -28.18 -2.17 -16.04
C ARG A 232 -29.71 -2.18 -16.07
N SER A 233 -30.34 -1.07 -16.42
CA SER A 233 -31.81 -0.97 -16.53
C SER A 233 -32.36 -1.50 -17.86
N LEU A 234 -31.50 -1.73 -18.87
CA LEU A 234 -31.89 -2.21 -20.20
C LEU A 234 -31.74 -3.73 -20.36
N SER A 235 -31.20 -4.43 -19.37
CA SER A 235 -31.00 -5.89 -19.40
C SER A 235 -32.03 -6.68 -18.57
N ARG A 236 -33.27 -6.14 -18.42
CA ARG A 236 -34.41 -6.85 -17.84
C ARG A 236 -35.53 -6.99 -18.90
#